data_745818491f9731b547335abd045b3648
#
_entry.id   745818491f9731b547335abd045b3648
#
_cell.length_a   1.000
_cell.length_b   1.000
_cell.length_c   1.000
_cell.angle_alpha   90.00
_cell.angle_beta   90.00
_cell.angle_gamma   90.00
#
_symmetry.space_group_name_H-M   'P 1'
#
loop_
_entity.id
_entity.type
_entity.pdbx_description
1 polymer ?
#
loop_
_entity_poly.entity_id
_entity_poly.type
_entity_poly.pdbx_seq_one_letter_code
_entity_poly.pdbx_strand_id
1 'polypeptide(L)'
;IKLDDSDRPLPGAVFNILKDGQLIGTEATDASGKITVTNVTEGMYTFVEVSAPAPYSKLTSPVCAHVDQAVVNGGGTVTVTAKDQKLPNLTIKKLDKQNKLPVAGTVFEIKGIHYGYHQDVTTDTSGKAVLTAIPVDSYEVTEKSVPDPYVLDETNTQTIYLGPGDDQQLVFENLKQPQLTISKIDADDS
;
A
#
# COMPACT_ATOMS: atom_id res chain seq x y z
N ILE A 1 21.26 8.75 -7.19
CA ILE A 1 20.29 9.53 -6.41
C ILE A 1 18.98 8.79 -6.40
N LYS A 2 18.38 8.63 -5.23
CA LYS A 2 17.08 8.03 -5.03
C LYS A 2 16.07 9.08 -4.59
N LEU A 3 14.95 9.14 -5.28
CA LEU A 3 13.86 10.11 -5.02
C LEU A 3 12.54 9.36 -4.82
N ASP A 4 11.59 10.03 -4.18
CA ASP A 4 10.19 9.61 -4.18
C ASP A 4 9.46 10.13 -5.43
N ASP A 5 8.18 9.83 -5.55
CA ASP A 5 7.28 10.27 -6.64
C ASP A 5 7.06 11.79 -6.70
N SER A 6 7.41 12.51 -5.63
CA SER A 6 7.34 13.97 -5.51
C SER A 6 8.70 14.67 -5.68
N ASP A 7 9.70 13.96 -6.22
CA ASP A 7 11.08 14.45 -6.42
C ASP A 7 11.84 14.81 -5.12
N ARG A 8 11.41 14.28 -3.99
CA ARG A 8 12.11 14.49 -2.71
C ARG A 8 13.14 13.37 -2.49
N PRO A 9 14.29 13.66 -1.85
CA PRO A 9 15.25 12.63 -1.49
C PRO A 9 14.60 11.48 -0.70
N LEU A 10 14.91 10.23 -1.07
CA LEU A 10 14.40 9.03 -0.41
C LEU A 10 15.53 8.30 0.31
N PRO A 11 15.71 8.52 1.63
CA PRO A 11 16.71 7.83 2.43
C PRO A 11 16.27 6.41 2.79
N GLY A 12 17.23 5.52 3.02
CA GLY A 12 16.98 4.15 3.51
C GLY A 12 16.61 3.13 2.44
N ALA A 13 16.62 3.50 1.17
CA ALA A 13 16.51 2.54 0.06
C ALA A 13 17.82 1.73 -0.05
N VAL A 14 17.74 0.41 -0.03
CA VAL A 14 18.91 -0.49 -0.03
C VAL A 14 19.15 -1.04 -1.43
N PHE A 15 20.41 -0.95 -1.89
CA PHE A 15 20.84 -1.43 -3.20
C PHE A 15 22.00 -2.40 -3.12
N ASN A 16 21.93 -3.47 -3.90
CA ASN A 16 23.10 -4.22 -4.31
C ASN A 16 23.79 -3.47 -5.46
N ILE A 17 25.09 -3.27 -5.34
CA ILE A 17 25.91 -2.58 -6.32
C ILE A 17 26.77 -3.64 -7.01
N LEU A 18 26.63 -3.75 -8.32
CA LEU A 18 27.41 -4.67 -9.13
C LEU A 18 28.31 -3.88 -10.08
N LYS A 19 29.52 -4.38 -10.33
CA LYS A 19 30.40 -3.93 -11.40
C LYS A 19 30.62 -5.08 -12.38
N ASP A 20 30.32 -4.87 -13.65
CA ASP A 20 30.42 -5.87 -14.72
C ASP A 20 29.78 -7.23 -14.33
N GLY A 21 28.61 -7.16 -13.65
CA GLY A 21 27.86 -8.31 -13.15
C GLY A 21 28.33 -8.91 -11.82
N GLN A 22 29.45 -8.45 -11.24
CA GLN A 22 29.97 -8.92 -9.95
C GLN A 22 29.51 -8.01 -8.82
N LEU A 23 28.94 -8.59 -7.76
CA LEU A 23 28.55 -7.84 -6.56
C LEU A 23 29.80 -7.25 -5.88
N ILE A 24 29.82 -5.92 -5.71
CA ILE A 24 30.92 -5.19 -5.07
C ILE A 24 30.52 -4.56 -3.73
N GLY A 25 29.22 -4.46 -3.44
CA GLY A 25 28.72 -3.93 -2.17
C GLY A 25 27.21 -3.91 -2.08
N THR A 26 26.72 -3.67 -0.86
CA THR A 26 25.30 -3.39 -0.57
C THR A 26 25.25 -2.16 0.31
N GLU A 27 24.53 -1.14 -0.12
CA GLU A 27 24.48 0.17 0.53
C GLU A 27 23.04 0.70 0.62
N ALA A 28 22.80 1.51 1.65
CA ALA A 28 21.55 2.24 1.80
C ALA A 28 21.72 3.72 1.42
N THR A 29 20.69 4.33 0.84
CA THR A 29 20.70 5.76 0.58
C THR A 29 20.76 6.57 1.88
N ASP A 30 21.57 7.61 1.88
CA ASP A 30 21.75 8.56 2.99
C ASP A 30 20.54 9.52 3.14
N ALA A 31 20.61 10.46 4.08
CA ALA A 31 19.56 11.47 4.32
C ALA A 31 19.27 12.37 3.10
N SER A 32 20.19 12.46 2.14
CA SER A 32 20.02 13.19 0.88
C SER A 32 19.58 12.28 -0.29
N GLY A 33 19.21 11.02 -0.01
CA GLY A 33 18.81 10.03 -1.01
C GLY A 33 19.95 9.56 -1.88
N LYS A 34 21.22 9.59 -1.41
CA LYS A 34 22.40 9.28 -2.22
C LYS A 34 23.10 8.02 -1.75
N ILE A 35 23.63 7.28 -2.72
CA ILE A 35 24.73 6.33 -2.55
C ILE A 35 25.89 6.88 -3.37
N THR A 36 27.09 6.88 -2.81
CA THR A 36 28.32 7.32 -3.49
C THR A 36 29.29 6.17 -3.53
N VAL A 37 29.62 5.69 -4.73
CA VAL A 37 30.67 4.71 -4.96
C VAL A 37 31.95 5.45 -5.33
N THR A 38 32.99 5.31 -4.52
CA THR A 38 34.29 5.97 -4.72
C THR A 38 35.31 5.00 -5.32
N ASN A 39 36.43 5.53 -5.83
CA ASN A 39 37.52 4.73 -6.44
C ASN A 39 37.02 3.84 -7.58
N VAL A 40 36.06 4.37 -8.37
CA VAL A 40 35.53 3.64 -9.51
C VAL A 40 36.55 3.50 -10.62
N THR A 41 36.52 2.35 -11.32
CA THR A 41 37.29 2.09 -12.53
C THR A 41 36.34 1.94 -13.71
N GLU A 42 36.83 1.98 -14.93
CA GLU A 42 36.05 1.75 -16.13
C GLU A 42 35.20 0.48 -16.01
N GLY A 43 33.95 0.54 -16.47
CA GLY A 43 32.99 -0.58 -16.46
C GLY A 43 31.53 -0.18 -16.33
N MET A 44 30.67 -1.19 -16.32
CA MET A 44 29.24 -1.03 -16.12
C MET A 44 28.88 -1.24 -14.65
N TYR A 45 28.34 -0.22 -14.04
CA TYR A 45 27.82 -0.27 -12.67
C TYR A 45 26.31 -0.46 -12.70
N THR A 46 25.81 -1.46 -12.01
CA THR A 46 24.38 -1.82 -11.93
C THR A 46 23.91 -1.75 -10.48
N PHE A 47 22.86 -0.97 -10.26
CA PHE A 47 22.22 -0.80 -8.94
C PHE A 47 20.90 -1.56 -8.94
N VAL A 48 20.82 -2.63 -8.17
CA VAL A 48 19.61 -3.46 -8.00
C VAL A 48 19.01 -3.14 -6.64
N GLU A 49 17.81 -2.57 -6.63
CA GLU A 49 17.15 -2.25 -5.37
C GLU A 49 16.69 -3.52 -4.66
N VAL A 50 17.14 -3.72 -3.44
CA VAL A 50 16.78 -4.85 -2.57
C VAL A 50 15.53 -4.53 -1.78
N SER A 51 15.46 -3.32 -1.21
CA SER A 51 14.31 -2.85 -0.46
C SER A 51 14.13 -1.36 -0.56
N ALA A 52 12.86 -0.92 -0.63
CA ALA A 52 12.46 0.46 -0.48
C ALA A 52 11.97 0.73 0.96
N PRO A 53 12.11 1.94 1.49
CA PRO A 53 11.50 2.30 2.76
C PRO A 53 9.97 2.39 2.61
N ALA A 54 9.22 1.96 3.62
CA ALA A 54 7.77 2.14 3.61
C ALA A 54 7.41 3.64 3.59
N PRO A 55 6.37 4.08 2.89
CA PRO A 55 5.36 3.29 2.17
C PRO A 55 5.63 3.15 0.65
N TYR A 56 6.86 3.06 0.22
CA TYR A 56 7.24 3.05 -1.19
C TYR A 56 7.44 1.62 -1.73
N SER A 57 7.15 1.43 -3.03
CA SER A 57 7.46 0.22 -3.77
C SER A 57 8.88 0.28 -4.31
N LYS A 58 9.64 -0.82 -4.20
CA LYS A 58 10.96 -0.89 -4.80
C LYS A 58 10.88 -0.95 -6.34
N LEU A 59 11.98 -0.56 -6.99
CA LEU A 59 12.14 -0.69 -8.43
C LEU A 59 11.99 -2.14 -8.90
N THR A 60 11.33 -2.33 -10.03
CA THR A 60 11.22 -3.62 -10.72
C THR A 60 12.38 -3.90 -11.68
N SER A 61 13.16 -2.85 -12.01
CA SER A 61 14.31 -2.94 -12.92
C SER A 61 15.52 -2.25 -12.31
N PRO A 62 16.74 -2.76 -12.56
CA PRO A 62 17.96 -2.12 -12.09
C PRO A 62 18.21 -0.78 -12.80
N VAL A 63 19.01 0.07 -12.17
CA VAL A 63 19.53 1.31 -12.74
C VAL A 63 21.01 1.11 -13.06
N CYS A 64 21.45 1.48 -14.27
CA CYS A 64 22.80 1.28 -14.75
C CYS A 64 23.53 2.59 -15.01
N ALA A 65 24.83 2.59 -14.75
CA ALA A 65 25.77 3.67 -15.05
C ALA A 65 27.03 3.11 -15.74
N HIS A 66 27.36 3.64 -16.90
CA HIS A 66 28.63 3.33 -17.54
C HIS A 66 29.70 4.35 -17.12
N VAL A 67 30.79 3.90 -16.55
CA VAL A 67 31.98 4.70 -16.23
C VAL A 67 33.01 4.42 -17.31
N ASP A 68 33.34 5.41 -18.10
CA ASP A 68 34.36 5.30 -19.15
C ASP A 68 35.74 5.78 -18.65
N GLN A 69 36.79 5.50 -19.43
CA GLN A 69 38.14 5.88 -19.07
C GLN A 69 38.37 7.40 -18.99
N ALA A 70 37.55 8.19 -19.73
CA ALA A 70 37.67 9.65 -19.68
C ALA A 70 37.18 10.19 -18.33
N VAL A 71 36.08 9.63 -17.81
CA VAL A 71 35.58 9.95 -16.46
C VAL A 71 36.63 9.58 -15.39
N VAL A 72 37.24 8.38 -15.50
CA VAL A 72 38.27 7.90 -14.57
C VAL A 72 39.47 8.84 -14.57
N ASN A 73 40.01 9.16 -15.74
CA ASN A 73 41.20 10.02 -15.88
C ASN A 73 40.96 11.48 -15.49
N GLY A 74 39.71 11.98 -15.70
CA GLY A 74 39.33 13.36 -15.40
C GLY A 74 38.86 13.57 -13.96
N GLY A 75 38.76 12.55 -13.14
CA GLY A 75 38.19 12.62 -11.79
C GLY A 75 36.71 13.01 -11.80
N GLY A 76 35.99 12.67 -12.88
CA GLY A 76 34.59 13.03 -13.07
C GLY A 76 33.64 12.20 -12.22
N THR A 77 32.37 12.60 -12.23
CA THR A 77 31.27 11.89 -11.54
C THR A 77 30.20 11.49 -12.56
N VAL A 78 29.75 10.23 -12.52
CA VAL A 78 28.57 9.78 -13.23
C VAL A 78 27.41 9.73 -12.22
N THR A 79 26.30 10.36 -12.56
CA THR A 79 25.10 10.38 -11.70
C THR A 79 23.94 9.71 -12.41
N VAL A 80 23.30 8.78 -11.71
CA VAL A 80 22.01 8.18 -12.13
C VAL A 80 20.95 8.47 -11.10
N THR A 81 19.71 8.58 -11.54
CA THR A 81 18.56 8.87 -10.67
C THR A 81 17.51 7.77 -10.82
N ALA A 82 16.96 7.36 -9.71
CA ALA A 82 15.87 6.40 -9.62
C ALA A 82 14.75 6.96 -8.74
N LYS A 83 13.50 6.61 -9.05
CA LYS A 83 12.32 7.04 -8.28
C LYS A 83 11.49 5.86 -7.85
N ASP A 84 11.06 5.88 -6.59
CA ASP A 84 10.03 4.96 -6.10
C ASP A 84 8.67 5.64 -6.07
N GLN A 85 7.66 4.81 -6.27
CA GLN A 85 6.27 5.25 -6.18
C GLN A 85 5.70 4.90 -4.81
N LYS A 86 4.94 5.82 -4.25
CA LYS A 86 4.19 5.56 -3.02
C LYS A 86 3.12 4.51 -3.27
N LEU A 87 3.00 3.55 -2.37
CA LEU A 87 1.94 2.56 -2.38
C LEU A 87 0.61 3.19 -1.94
N PRO A 88 -0.53 2.72 -2.47
CA PRO A 88 -1.84 3.22 -2.13
C PRO A 88 -2.32 2.77 -0.75
N ASN A 89 -3.34 3.50 -0.25
CA ASN A 89 -4.14 3.13 0.90
C ASN A 89 -5.59 2.89 0.51
N LEU A 90 -6.27 2.04 1.25
CA LEU A 90 -7.71 1.82 1.14
C LEU A 90 -8.36 1.93 2.50
N THR A 91 -9.38 2.78 2.63
CA THR A 91 -10.26 2.84 3.79
C THR A 91 -11.61 2.23 3.44
N ILE A 92 -12.05 1.23 4.19
CA ILE A 92 -13.40 0.69 4.11
C ILE A 92 -14.20 1.31 5.25
N LYS A 93 -15.36 1.89 4.94
CA LYS A 93 -16.26 2.50 5.91
C LYS A 93 -17.57 1.76 5.93
N LYS A 94 -17.96 1.28 7.12
CA LYS A 94 -19.20 0.55 7.35
C LYS A 94 -20.18 1.37 8.13
N LEU A 95 -21.39 1.53 7.59
CA LEU A 95 -22.46 2.36 8.16
C LEU A 95 -23.77 1.59 8.27
N ASP A 96 -24.57 1.98 9.25
CA ASP A 96 -26.00 1.67 9.30
C ASP A 96 -26.71 2.45 8.18
N LYS A 97 -27.49 1.74 7.37
CA LYS A 97 -28.14 2.32 6.19
C LYS A 97 -29.18 3.39 6.53
N GLN A 98 -29.83 3.27 7.69
CA GLN A 98 -30.93 4.17 8.11
C GLN A 98 -30.40 5.46 8.76
N ASN A 99 -29.52 5.32 9.75
CA ASN A 99 -29.08 6.46 10.57
C ASN A 99 -27.66 6.92 10.30
N LYS A 100 -26.95 6.22 9.39
CA LYS A 100 -25.55 6.51 8.99
C LYS A 100 -24.52 6.44 10.13
N LEU A 101 -24.88 5.80 11.24
CA LEU A 101 -23.93 5.57 12.32
C LEU A 101 -22.91 4.47 11.94
N PRO A 102 -21.70 4.55 12.48
CA PRO A 102 -20.66 3.55 12.20
C PRO A 102 -21.04 2.17 12.76
N VAL A 103 -20.64 1.12 12.03
CA VAL A 103 -20.84 -0.28 12.43
C VAL A 103 -19.49 -0.95 12.59
N ALA A 104 -19.17 -1.31 13.83
CA ALA A 104 -17.97 -2.06 14.19
C ALA A 104 -18.17 -3.57 14.02
N GLY A 105 -17.08 -4.33 13.86
CA GLY A 105 -17.12 -5.79 13.85
C GLY A 105 -17.55 -6.42 12.53
N THR A 106 -17.72 -5.65 11.46
CA THR A 106 -17.95 -6.18 10.12
C THR A 106 -16.65 -6.70 9.53
N VAL A 107 -16.64 -7.90 9.00
CA VAL A 107 -15.48 -8.53 8.36
C VAL A 107 -15.56 -8.38 6.85
N PHE A 108 -14.48 -7.90 6.26
CA PHE A 108 -14.29 -7.79 4.81
C PHE A 108 -13.12 -8.63 4.34
N GLU A 109 -13.31 -9.32 3.22
CA GLU A 109 -12.25 -9.97 2.45
C GLU A 109 -11.79 -9.03 1.33
N ILE A 110 -10.49 -8.81 1.23
CA ILE A 110 -9.87 -7.99 0.20
C ILE A 110 -9.00 -8.89 -0.69
N LYS A 111 -9.32 -8.96 -1.97
CA LYS A 111 -8.59 -9.72 -2.98
C LYS A 111 -8.03 -8.82 -4.06
N GLY A 112 -6.71 -8.86 -4.26
CA GLY A 112 -6.07 -8.32 -5.46
C GLY A 112 -6.30 -9.24 -6.65
N ILE A 113 -6.69 -8.65 -7.78
CA ILE A 113 -7.11 -9.41 -8.97
C ILE A 113 -5.91 -10.00 -9.71
N HIS A 114 -4.75 -9.30 -9.73
CA HIS A 114 -3.62 -9.67 -10.59
C HIS A 114 -2.44 -10.28 -9.86
N TYR A 115 -2.15 -9.85 -8.62
CA TYR A 115 -0.89 -10.17 -7.94
C TYR A 115 -1.06 -11.03 -6.67
N GLY A 116 -2.26 -11.62 -6.48
CA GLY A 116 -2.52 -12.58 -5.41
C GLY A 116 -2.55 -11.99 -4.01
N TYR A 117 -2.73 -10.66 -3.87
CA TYR A 117 -2.96 -10.06 -2.56
C TYR A 117 -4.27 -10.57 -1.97
N HIS A 118 -4.24 -10.97 -0.70
CA HIS A 118 -5.41 -11.44 0.03
C HIS A 118 -5.28 -11.09 1.51
N GLN A 119 -6.30 -10.44 2.05
CA GLN A 119 -6.36 -10.09 3.47
C GLN A 119 -7.80 -9.95 3.95
N ASP A 120 -8.10 -10.47 5.14
CA ASP A 120 -9.33 -10.17 5.86
C ASP A 120 -9.09 -9.02 6.84
N VAL A 121 -10.05 -8.11 6.93
CA VAL A 121 -10.02 -6.97 7.87
C VAL A 121 -11.37 -6.83 8.57
N THR A 122 -11.33 -6.28 9.79
CA THR A 122 -12.54 -6.05 10.60
C THR A 122 -12.66 -4.55 10.90
N THR A 123 -13.88 -4.00 10.80
CA THR A 123 -14.12 -2.60 11.13
C THR A 123 -14.01 -2.35 12.63
N ASP A 124 -13.35 -1.26 12.98
CA ASP A 124 -13.16 -0.76 14.33
C ASP A 124 -14.43 -0.07 14.89
N THR A 125 -14.34 0.49 16.10
CA THR A 125 -15.43 1.21 16.76
C THR A 125 -15.91 2.46 16.00
N SER A 126 -15.10 3.00 15.09
CA SER A 126 -15.46 4.09 14.19
C SER A 126 -16.09 3.60 12.87
N GLY A 127 -16.32 2.28 12.74
CA GLY A 127 -16.84 1.64 11.53
C GLY A 127 -15.84 1.62 10.38
N LYS A 128 -14.53 1.69 10.65
CA LYS A 128 -13.49 1.73 9.63
C LYS A 128 -12.58 0.52 9.69
N ALA A 129 -12.15 0.06 8.52
CA ALA A 129 -10.99 -0.79 8.36
C ALA A 129 -10.03 -0.08 7.39
N VAL A 130 -8.75 0.07 7.79
CA VAL A 130 -7.74 0.82 7.03
C VAL A 130 -6.62 -0.11 6.62
N LEU A 131 -6.36 -0.16 5.31
CA LEU A 131 -5.22 -0.85 4.72
C LEU A 131 -4.24 0.21 4.22
N THR A 132 -2.98 0.09 4.64
CA THR A 132 -1.94 1.05 4.27
C THR A 132 -0.85 0.38 3.45
N ALA A 133 -0.33 1.09 2.46
CA ALA A 133 0.79 0.64 1.63
C ALA A 133 0.56 -0.75 1.01
N ILE A 134 -0.64 -0.99 0.48
CA ILE A 134 -0.97 -2.23 -0.23
C ILE A 134 -0.49 -2.16 -1.69
N PRO A 135 -0.29 -3.28 -2.38
CA PRO A 135 0.17 -3.26 -3.77
C PRO A 135 -0.75 -2.45 -4.70
N VAL A 136 -0.18 -1.88 -5.75
CA VAL A 136 -0.97 -1.28 -6.85
C VAL A 136 -1.67 -2.41 -7.59
N ASP A 137 -3.00 -2.44 -7.56
CA ASP A 137 -3.82 -3.48 -8.21
C ASP A 137 -5.29 -3.03 -8.31
N SER A 138 -6.09 -3.82 -9.01
CA SER A 138 -7.54 -3.83 -8.88
C SER A 138 -7.95 -4.78 -7.75
N TYR A 139 -8.88 -4.34 -6.93
CA TYR A 139 -9.31 -5.11 -5.74
C TYR A 139 -10.80 -5.42 -5.78
N GLU A 140 -11.14 -6.63 -5.38
CA GLU A 140 -12.48 -7.01 -4.95
C GLU A 140 -12.54 -6.92 -3.43
N VAL A 141 -13.51 -6.16 -2.91
CA VAL A 141 -13.77 -6.00 -1.49
C VAL A 141 -15.14 -6.59 -1.20
N THR A 142 -15.16 -7.71 -0.50
CA THR A 142 -16.39 -8.48 -0.22
C THR A 142 -16.69 -8.47 1.27
N GLU A 143 -17.90 -8.09 1.64
CA GLU A 143 -18.39 -8.20 3.01
C GLU A 143 -18.68 -9.66 3.34
N LYS A 144 -17.96 -10.25 4.28
CA LYS A 144 -18.06 -11.68 4.66
C LYS A 144 -19.05 -11.92 5.78
N SER A 145 -19.07 -11.01 6.76
CA SER A 145 -20.00 -11.10 7.90
C SER A 145 -20.27 -9.72 8.49
N VAL A 146 -21.45 -9.59 9.08
CA VAL A 146 -21.90 -8.40 9.80
C VAL A 146 -22.28 -8.79 11.22
N PRO A 147 -22.14 -7.90 12.21
CA PRO A 147 -22.59 -8.15 13.59
C PRO A 147 -24.11 -8.08 13.69
N ASP A 148 -24.69 -8.78 14.65
CA ASP A 148 -26.11 -8.60 15.00
C ASP A 148 -26.36 -7.14 15.41
N PRO A 149 -27.53 -6.58 15.07
CA PRO A 149 -28.66 -7.15 14.35
C PRO A 149 -28.68 -6.86 12.83
N TYR A 150 -27.51 -6.63 12.21
CA TYR A 150 -27.45 -6.31 10.78
C TYR A 150 -27.60 -7.55 9.88
N VAL A 151 -28.08 -7.32 8.66
CA VAL A 151 -28.22 -8.37 7.62
C VAL A 151 -27.17 -8.15 6.55
N LEU A 152 -26.48 -9.24 6.17
CA LEU A 152 -25.58 -9.22 5.03
C LEU A 152 -26.37 -8.92 3.74
N ASP A 153 -25.93 -7.95 2.95
CA ASP A 153 -26.55 -7.59 1.68
C ASP A 153 -26.18 -8.61 0.60
N GLU A 154 -27.09 -8.89 -0.33
CA GLU A 154 -26.81 -9.76 -1.48
C GLU A 154 -25.78 -9.14 -2.42
N THR A 155 -25.69 -7.79 -2.48
CA THR A 155 -24.69 -7.03 -3.24
C THR A 155 -23.54 -6.61 -2.34
N ASN A 156 -22.85 -7.60 -1.76
CA ASN A 156 -21.85 -7.40 -0.72
C ASN A 156 -20.40 -7.23 -1.25
N THR A 157 -20.23 -7.05 -2.56
CA THR A 157 -18.91 -6.89 -3.19
C THR A 157 -18.82 -5.58 -3.96
N GLN A 158 -17.72 -4.85 -3.79
CA GLN A 158 -17.36 -3.69 -4.60
C GLN A 158 -15.96 -3.89 -5.17
N THR A 159 -15.72 -3.32 -6.35
CA THR A 159 -14.42 -3.34 -7.00
C THR A 159 -13.82 -1.95 -7.06
N ILE A 160 -12.50 -1.84 -6.90
CA ILE A 160 -11.77 -0.58 -6.97
C ILE A 160 -10.38 -0.82 -7.56
N TYR A 161 -9.92 0.09 -8.43
CA TYR A 161 -8.52 0.17 -8.82
C TYR A 161 -7.78 1.15 -7.89
N LEU A 162 -6.63 0.73 -7.39
CA LEU A 162 -5.73 1.57 -6.60
C LEU A 162 -4.43 1.76 -7.35
N GLY A 163 -4.21 2.98 -7.82
CA GLY A 163 -2.96 3.42 -8.44
C GLY A 163 -1.91 3.85 -7.41
N PRO A 164 -0.67 4.17 -7.88
CA PRO A 164 0.38 4.65 -6.99
C PRO A 164 -0.04 5.89 -6.22
N GLY A 165 0.16 5.89 -4.90
CA GLY A 165 -0.13 7.01 -4.02
C GLY A 165 -1.62 7.30 -3.75
N ASP A 166 -2.53 6.50 -4.31
CA ASP A 166 -3.96 6.67 -4.06
C ASP A 166 -4.30 6.53 -2.56
N ASP A 167 -5.29 7.32 -2.13
CA ASP A 167 -5.92 7.23 -0.81
C ASP A 167 -7.42 7.20 -1.02
N GLN A 168 -7.97 6.01 -1.20
CA GLN A 168 -9.36 5.81 -1.61
C GLN A 168 -10.22 5.26 -0.48
N GLN A 169 -11.54 5.50 -0.59
CA GLN A 169 -12.52 5.02 0.37
C GLN A 169 -13.66 4.28 -0.33
N LEU A 170 -14.03 3.12 0.22
CA LEU A 170 -15.28 2.41 -0.09
C LEU A 170 -16.25 2.53 1.08
N VAL A 171 -17.54 2.62 0.77
CA VAL A 171 -18.61 2.69 1.77
C VAL A 171 -19.56 1.52 1.56
N PHE A 172 -19.81 0.77 2.64
CA PHE A 172 -20.79 -0.31 2.70
C PHE A 172 -21.86 0.03 3.73
N GLU A 173 -23.11 -0.29 3.42
CA GLU A 173 -24.24 0.02 4.28
C GLU A 173 -25.16 -1.19 4.42
N ASN A 174 -25.54 -1.55 5.67
CA ASN A 174 -26.52 -2.61 5.90
C ASN A 174 -27.72 -2.12 6.70
N LEU A 175 -28.82 -2.80 6.50
CA LEU A 175 -30.04 -2.64 7.30
C LEU A 175 -29.98 -3.56 8.52
N LYS A 176 -30.62 -3.14 9.60
CA LYS A 176 -30.91 -4.02 10.72
C LYS A 176 -32.07 -4.94 10.40
N GLN A 177 -32.05 -6.13 10.99
CA GLN A 177 -33.22 -7.00 10.99
C GLN A 177 -34.41 -6.29 11.66
N PRO A 178 -35.61 -6.40 11.10
CA PRO A 178 -36.81 -5.89 11.77
C PRO A 178 -37.05 -6.70 13.04
N GLN A 179 -37.46 -6.00 14.10
CA GLN A 179 -37.80 -6.62 15.38
C GLN A 179 -39.30 -6.45 15.65
N LEU A 180 -39.94 -7.49 16.14
CA LEU A 180 -41.29 -7.46 16.65
C LEU A 180 -41.26 -7.72 18.15
N THR A 181 -41.73 -6.77 18.94
CA THR A 181 -41.89 -6.92 20.38
C THR A 181 -43.39 -7.02 20.71
N ILE A 182 -43.77 -8.06 21.44
CA ILE A 182 -45.13 -8.22 21.98
C ILE A 182 -45.05 -8.05 23.49
N SER A 183 -45.74 -7.05 24.01
CA SER A 183 -45.91 -6.81 25.44
C SER A 183 -47.29 -7.24 25.90
N LYS A 184 -47.36 -8.12 26.88
CA LYS A 184 -48.63 -8.41 27.58
C LYS A 184 -48.69 -7.50 28.80
N ILE A 185 -49.77 -6.69 28.88
CA ILE A 185 -50.05 -5.88 30.05
C ILE A 185 -51.16 -6.58 30.84
N ASP A 186 -51.08 -6.60 32.17
CA ASP A 186 -52.13 -7.09 33.03
C ASP A 186 -53.33 -6.10 32.97
N ALA A 187 -54.53 -6.63 32.92
CA ALA A 187 -55.74 -5.80 32.81
C ALA A 187 -56.06 -5.04 34.10
N ASP A 188 -55.40 -5.42 35.21
CA ASP A 188 -55.64 -4.79 36.51
C ASP A 188 -54.70 -3.60 36.83
N ASP A 189 -53.78 -3.25 35.95
CA ASP A 189 -52.85 -2.11 36.11
C ASP A 189 -53.30 -0.86 35.27
N SER A 190 -54.60 -0.61 35.15
CA SER A 190 -55.18 0.55 34.48
C SER A 190 -55.69 1.61 35.44
#